data_95d5d0d22bfd007265365980554aefe5
#
_entry.id   95d5d0d22bfd007265365980554aefe5
#
_cell.length_a   1.000
_cell.length_b   1.000
_cell.length_c   1.000
_cell.angle_alpha   90.00
_cell.angle_beta   90.00
_cell.angle_gamma   90.00
#
_symmetry.space_group_name_H-M   'P 1'
#
loop_
_entity.id
_entity.type
_entity.pdbx_description
1 polymer ?
#
loop_
_entity_poly.entity_id
_entity_poly.type
_entity_poly.pdbx_seq_one_letter_code
_entity_poly.pdbx_strand_id
1 'polypeptide(L)'
;MRNLPLLSIIILLLFSIQIGAQKTIKKDNFNVIKEEEGDLNHDKKNDRIAVELDITDETRPMRLRIYLSEPKSKNLRLAVSSTELIESQYPTYKKGEHSDGTIPDFFVEDGNLQMLTDIRGFKSSYTFRFKNNNFELIHISRVIWDGKNTTSETEIDLLKGTKLTFDQELGSDDILNKKQTKLKIVPLRKIQDLSFSDLEKY
;
A
#
# COMPACT_ATOMS: atom_id res chain seq x y z
N MET A 1 27.24 -66.06 -0.64
CA MET A 1 27.48 -64.97 -1.58
C MET A 1 26.17 -64.63 -2.30
N ARG A 2 25.25 -63.83 -1.73
CA ARG A 2 23.96 -63.50 -2.40
C ARG A 2 23.25 -62.27 -1.85
N ASN A 3 23.99 -61.24 -1.42
CA ASN A 3 23.37 -60.01 -0.92
C ASN A 3 23.77 -58.73 -1.70
N LEU A 4 24.48 -58.88 -2.86
CA LEU A 4 24.92 -57.75 -3.67
C LEU A 4 23.79 -57.00 -4.40
N PRO A 5 22.70 -57.65 -4.94
CA PRO A 5 21.68 -56.94 -5.67
C PRO A 5 20.77 -56.08 -4.79
N LEU A 6 20.58 -56.47 -3.52
CA LEU A 6 19.69 -55.69 -2.61
C LEU A 6 20.32 -54.37 -2.18
N LEU A 7 21.63 -54.34 -1.97
CA LEU A 7 22.36 -53.12 -1.60
C LEU A 7 22.39 -52.11 -2.75
N SER A 8 22.50 -52.55 -3.99
CA SER A 8 22.47 -51.70 -5.18
C SER A 8 21.11 -51.03 -5.41
N ILE A 9 20.03 -51.73 -5.09
CA ILE A 9 18.66 -51.20 -5.21
C ILE A 9 18.40 -50.13 -4.13
N ILE A 10 18.89 -50.30 -2.93
CA ILE A 10 18.76 -49.33 -1.84
C ILE A 10 19.55 -48.04 -2.15
N ILE A 11 20.73 -48.14 -2.74
CA ILE A 11 21.55 -46.97 -3.13
C ILE A 11 20.87 -46.20 -4.29
N LEU A 12 20.24 -46.89 -5.26
CA LEU A 12 19.48 -46.24 -6.33
C LEU A 12 18.24 -45.52 -5.81
N LEU A 13 17.56 -46.07 -4.81
CA LEU A 13 16.40 -45.45 -4.16
C LEU A 13 16.77 -44.20 -3.35
N LEU A 14 17.94 -44.13 -2.74
CA LEU A 14 18.42 -42.98 -2.00
C LEU A 14 18.84 -41.82 -2.93
N PHE A 15 19.27 -42.10 -4.15
CA PHE A 15 19.56 -41.04 -5.15
C PHE A 15 18.33 -40.43 -5.80
N SER A 16 17.19 -41.13 -5.80
CA SER A 16 15.94 -40.60 -6.42
C SER A 16 15.18 -39.61 -5.56
N ILE A 17 15.57 -39.42 -4.28
CA ILE A 17 14.87 -38.48 -3.35
C ILE A 17 15.43 -37.06 -3.42
N GLN A 18 16.55 -36.83 -4.11
CA GLN A 18 17.16 -35.49 -4.21
C GLN A 18 16.70 -34.63 -5.41
N ILE A 19 15.76 -35.11 -6.24
CA ILE A 19 15.27 -34.34 -7.43
C ILE A 19 13.95 -33.64 -7.14
N GLY A 20 13.73 -33.15 -5.94
CA GLY A 20 12.41 -32.65 -5.59
C GLY A 20 12.32 -31.36 -4.81
N ALA A 21 13.20 -30.39 -5.01
CA ALA A 21 12.94 -29.02 -4.51
C ALA A 21 13.89 -27.98 -5.12
N GLN A 22 13.96 -27.89 -6.41
CA GLN A 22 14.33 -26.60 -6.98
C GLN A 22 13.12 -25.69 -6.79
N LYS A 23 13.10 -24.97 -5.66
CA LYS A 23 12.21 -23.84 -5.45
C LYS A 23 12.55 -22.86 -6.59
N THR A 24 11.72 -22.85 -7.62
CA THR A 24 11.82 -21.86 -8.72
C THR A 24 11.75 -20.50 -8.03
N ILE A 25 12.87 -19.81 -7.90
CA ILE A 25 12.90 -18.43 -7.43
C ILE A 25 12.16 -17.66 -8.52
N LYS A 26 10.88 -17.35 -8.26
CA LYS A 26 10.09 -16.52 -9.17
C LYS A 26 10.85 -15.22 -9.30
N LYS A 27 11.35 -14.93 -10.51
CA LYS A 27 12.08 -13.70 -10.78
C LYS A 27 11.18 -12.53 -10.40
N ASP A 28 11.69 -11.62 -9.58
CA ASP A 28 11.01 -10.39 -9.24
C ASP A 28 11.13 -9.44 -10.45
N ASN A 29 10.02 -9.19 -11.14
CA ASN A 29 9.98 -8.36 -12.36
C ASN A 29 9.55 -6.92 -12.07
N PHE A 30 9.33 -6.58 -10.80
CA PHE A 30 8.96 -5.24 -10.41
C PHE A 30 10.13 -4.26 -10.53
N ASN A 31 9.88 -3.10 -11.12
CA ASN A 31 10.83 -2.01 -11.25
C ASN A 31 10.30 -0.78 -10.52
N VAL A 32 11.17 -0.06 -9.82
CA VAL A 32 10.80 1.18 -9.13
C VAL A 32 10.41 2.24 -10.15
N ILE A 33 9.23 2.86 -9.95
CA ILE A 33 8.68 3.94 -10.78
C ILE A 33 8.51 5.26 -10.03
N LYS A 34 8.36 5.20 -8.69
CA LYS A 34 8.36 6.36 -7.79
C LYS A 34 9.11 5.99 -6.52
N GLU A 35 9.78 6.98 -5.93
CA GLU A 35 10.52 6.80 -4.69
C GLU A 35 10.48 8.08 -3.86
N GLU A 36 10.33 7.92 -2.54
CA GLU A 36 10.32 8.99 -1.56
C GLU A 36 11.10 8.59 -0.32
N GLU A 37 11.64 9.58 0.39
CA GLU A 37 12.39 9.38 1.62
C GLU A 37 11.88 10.29 2.75
N GLY A 38 11.98 9.80 3.99
CA GLY A 38 11.68 10.56 5.19
C GLY A 38 11.69 9.70 6.42
N ASP A 39 11.70 10.31 7.61
CA ASP A 39 11.74 9.61 8.90
C ASP A 39 10.31 9.20 9.31
N LEU A 40 9.95 7.95 9.06
CA LEU A 40 8.64 7.36 9.38
C LEU A 40 8.59 6.73 10.77
N ASN A 41 9.75 6.34 11.31
CA ASN A 41 9.85 5.62 12.58
C ASN A 41 10.40 6.47 13.73
N HIS A 42 10.68 7.77 13.48
CA HIS A 42 11.19 8.77 14.41
C HIS A 42 12.59 8.43 14.96
N ASP A 43 13.43 7.75 14.17
CA ASP A 43 14.81 7.46 14.55
C ASP A 43 15.83 8.49 14.01
N LYS A 44 15.35 9.54 13.36
CA LYS A 44 16.11 10.65 12.74
C LYS A 44 16.96 10.20 11.54
N LYS A 45 16.58 9.14 10.87
CA LYS A 45 17.18 8.68 9.64
C LYS A 45 16.11 8.57 8.56
N ASN A 46 16.53 8.66 7.30
CA ASN A 46 15.62 8.47 6.21
C ASN A 46 15.25 7.00 6.07
N ASP A 47 13.95 6.76 6.06
CA ASP A 47 13.31 5.56 5.59
C ASP A 47 13.02 5.73 4.10
N ARG A 48 12.64 4.67 3.39
CA ARG A 48 12.40 4.71 1.97
C ARG A 48 11.03 4.12 1.64
N ILE A 49 10.28 4.85 0.80
CA ILE A 49 9.00 4.42 0.22
C ILE A 49 9.25 4.21 -1.27
N ALA A 50 8.86 3.07 -1.83
CA ALA A 50 8.98 2.79 -3.25
C ALA A 50 7.65 2.27 -3.80
N VAL A 51 7.23 2.83 -4.95
CA VAL A 51 6.18 2.26 -5.80
C VAL A 51 6.87 1.57 -6.96
N GLU A 52 6.53 0.33 -7.16
CA GLU A 52 7.12 -0.53 -8.18
C GLU A 52 6.04 -1.04 -9.13
N LEU A 53 6.40 -1.29 -10.38
CA LEU A 53 5.52 -1.76 -11.46
C LEU A 53 6.10 -3.00 -12.12
N ASP A 54 5.30 -4.03 -12.31
CA ASP A 54 5.63 -5.17 -13.18
C ASP A 54 5.03 -4.95 -14.58
N ILE A 55 5.88 -4.58 -15.54
CA ILE A 55 5.47 -4.38 -16.94
C ILE A 55 5.38 -5.68 -17.74
N THR A 56 5.81 -6.79 -17.16
CA THR A 56 5.79 -8.11 -17.83
C THR A 56 4.48 -8.85 -17.64
N ASP A 57 3.68 -8.44 -16.64
CA ASP A 57 2.32 -8.93 -16.42
C ASP A 57 1.32 -8.09 -17.21
N GLU A 58 0.31 -8.72 -17.81
CA GLU A 58 -0.71 -8.06 -18.64
C GLU A 58 -1.53 -7.03 -17.83
N THR A 59 -1.75 -7.29 -16.55
CA THR A 59 -2.47 -6.36 -15.65
C THR A 59 -1.61 -5.21 -15.16
N ARG A 60 -0.29 -5.31 -15.33
CA ARG A 60 0.69 -4.35 -14.82
C ARG A 60 0.43 -4.00 -13.35
N PRO A 61 0.55 -4.96 -12.44
CA PRO A 61 0.33 -4.72 -11.03
C PRO A 61 1.37 -3.75 -10.47
N MET A 62 0.93 -2.94 -9.52
CA MET A 62 1.79 -2.05 -8.76
C MET A 62 2.02 -2.59 -7.36
N ARG A 63 3.20 -2.32 -6.80
CA ARG A 63 3.58 -2.76 -5.47
C ARG A 63 4.13 -1.59 -4.66
N LEU A 64 3.55 -1.36 -3.49
CA LEU A 64 4.14 -0.49 -2.48
C LEU A 64 5.15 -1.27 -1.66
N ARG A 65 6.35 -0.71 -1.47
CA ARG A 65 7.33 -1.16 -0.48
C ARG A 65 7.73 -0.01 0.44
N ILE A 66 7.83 -0.31 1.73
CA ILE A 66 8.36 0.61 2.74
C ILE A 66 9.53 -0.08 3.43
N TYR A 67 10.65 0.61 3.44
CA TYR A 67 11.87 0.16 4.08
C TYR A 67 12.21 1.11 5.22
N LEU A 68 12.46 0.56 6.41
CA LEU A 68 12.83 1.33 7.58
C LEU A 68 14.34 1.22 7.85
N SER A 69 14.92 2.31 8.24
CA SER A 69 16.25 2.37 8.78
C SER A 69 16.33 1.61 10.10
N GLU A 70 17.51 1.07 10.39
CA GLU A 70 17.78 0.38 11.64
C GLU A 70 18.89 1.09 12.41
N PRO A 71 18.78 1.22 13.74
CA PRO A 71 19.72 2.01 14.57
C PRO A 71 21.17 1.56 14.45
N LYS A 72 21.43 0.28 14.19
CA LYS A 72 22.77 -0.33 14.17
C LYS A 72 23.20 -0.86 12.80
N SER A 73 22.39 -0.64 11.76
CA SER A 73 22.65 -1.11 10.41
C SER A 73 22.74 0.06 9.42
N LYS A 74 23.53 -0.09 8.38
CA LYS A 74 23.48 0.80 7.21
C LYS A 74 22.42 0.35 6.18
N ASN A 75 21.86 -0.85 6.39
CA ASN A 75 20.88 -1.42 5.48
C ASN A 75 19.46 -1.07 5.98
N LEU A 76 18.57 -0.84 5.03
CA LEU A 76 17.16 -0.68 5.30
C LEU A 76 16.50 -2.07 5.43
N ARG A 77 15.55 -2.20 6.36
CA ARG A 77 14.73 -3.39 6.56
C ARG A 77 13.38 -3.21 5.89
N LEU A 78 12.95 -4.17 5.07
CA LEU A 78 11.61 -4.17 4.50
C LEU A 78 10.56 -4.30 5.63
N ALA A 79 9.69 -3.32 5.74
CA ALA A 79 8.62 -3.26 6.73
C ALA A 79 7.24 -3.57 6.12
N VAL A 80 7.00 -3.12 4.88
CA VAL A 80 5.75 -3.32 4.14
C VAL A 80 6.05 -3.76 2.72
N SER A 81 5.27 -4.70 2.22
CA SER A 81 5.17 -5.04 0.79
C SER A 81 3.72 -5.39 0.48
N SER A 82 3.06 -4.61 -0.38
CA SER A 82 1.65 -4.82 -0.75
C SER A 82 1.45 -4.58 -2.25
N THR A 83 0.77 -5.51 -2.91
CA THR A 83 0.27 -5.37 -4.29
C THR A 83 -1.22 -5.05 -4.34
N GLU A 84 -1.88 -4.98 -3.19
CA GLU A 84 -3.33 -4.80 -3.09
C GLU A 84 -3.72 -3.32 -2.87
N LEU A 85 -2.81 -2.52 -2.31
CA LEU A 85 -3.10 -1.13 -1.91
C LEU A 85 -3.26 -0.19 -3.11
N ILE A 86 -2.55 -0.46 -4.20
CA ILE A 86 -2.57 0.33 -5.43
C ILE A 86 -3.22 -0.51 -6.52
N GLU A 87 -4.19 0.08 -7.21
CA GLU A 87 -4.85 -0.59 -8.33
C GLU A 87 -3.86 -0.86 -9.47
N SER A 88 -3.95 -2.03 -10.10
CA SER A 88 -3.19 -2.35 -11.30
C SER A 88 -3.53 -1.39 -12.44
N GLN A 89 -2.58 -1.11 -13.35
CA GLN A 89 -2.85 -0.24 -14.50
C GLN A 89 -3.96 -0.77 -15.41
N TYR A 90 -4.05 -2.10 -15.56
CA TYR A 90 -5.09 -2.78 -16.35
C TYR A 90 -5.79 -3.81 -15.47
N PRO A 91 -6.70 -3.39 -14.58
CA PRO A 91 -7.35 -4.32 -13.66
C PRO A 91 -8.24 -5.32 -14.42
N THR A 92 -8.26 -6.56 -13.97
CA THR A 92 -8.94 -7.68 -14.68
C THR A 92 -10.44 -7.44 -14.89
N TYR A 93 -11.08 -6.70 -13.98
CA TYR A 93 -12.52 -6.38 -14.09
C TYR A 93 -12.82 -5.38 -15.21
N LYS A 94 -11.82 -4.63 -15.69
CA LYS A 94 -11.95 -3.66 -16.80
C LYS A 94 -11.64 -4.25 -18.19
N LYS A 95 -11.38 -5.55 -18.27
CA LYS A 95 -11.16 -6.29 -19.55
C LYS A 95 -10.15 -5.63 -20.48
N GLY A 96 -9.04 -5.16 -19.95
CA GLY A 96 -7.93 -4.54 -20.71
C GLY A 96 -8.03 -3.02 -20.87
N GLU A 97 -9.04 -2.37 -20.32
CA GLU A 97 -9.06 -0.92 -20.19
C GLU A 97 -8.15 -0.44 -19.05
N HIS A 98 -7.61 0.74 -19.22
CA HIS A 98 -6.75 1.35 -18.19
C HIS A 98 -7.55 1.69 -16.93
N SER A 99 -6.92 1.60 -15.75
CA SER A 99 -7.47 2.10 -14.49
C SER A 99 -7.81 3.60 -14.60
N ASP A 100 -8.88 4.03 -13.94
CA ASP A 100 -9.25 5.44 -13.87
C ASP A 100 -8.38 6.23 -12.87
N GLY A 101 -7.67 5.51 -12.00
CA GLY A 101 -6.80 6.10 -10.98
C GLY A 101 -5.44 6.50 -11.53
N THR A 102 -4.86 7.55 -10.96
CA THR A 102 -3.46 7.89 -11.15
C THR A 102 -2.57 7.01 -10.24
N ILE A 103 -1.29 6.89 -10.57
CA ILE A 103 -0.33 6.29 -9.65
C ILE A 103 -0.26 7.18 -8.41
N PRO A 104 -0.55 6.66 -7.19
CA PRO A 104 -0.55 7.45 -5.98
C PRO A 104 0.78 8.17 -5.75
N ASP A 105 0.71 9.37 -5.17
CA ASP A 105 1.87 10.04 -4.61
C ASP A 105 2.00 9.68 -3.13
N PHE A 106 3.23 9.47 -2.70
CA PHE A 106 3.57 9.24 -1.31
C PHE A 106 4.53 10.31 -0.83
N PHE A 107 4.39 10.75 0.40
CA PHE A 107 5.34 11.64 1.05
C PHE A 107 5.29 11.48 2.57
N VAL A 108 6.26 12.04 3.26
CA VAL A 108 6.35 12.00 4.72
C VAL A 108 6.07 13.39 5.27
N GLU A 109 5.05 13.50 6.10
CA GLU A 109 4.67 14.74 6.79
C GLU A 109 4.48 14.46 8.27
N ASP A 110 5.15 15.24 9.12
CA ASP A 110 5.14 15.09 10.59
C ASP A 110 5.41 13.65 11.04
N GLY A 111 6.31 12.93 10.32
CA GLY A 111 6.66 11.54 10.62
C GLY A 111 5.57 10.52 10.29
N ASN A 112 4.52 10.93 9.58
CA ASN A 112 3.49 10.04 9.08
C ASN A 112 3.62 9.86 7.56
N LEU A 113 3.24 8.69 7.07
CA LEU A 113 3.13 8.43 5.65
C LEU A 113 1.81 8.99 5.14
N GLN A 114 1.89 9.85 4.13
CA GLN A 114 0.75 10.33 3.37
C GLN A 114 0.69 9.61 2.02
N MET A 115 -0.50 9.17 1.63
CA MET A 115 -0.79 8.62 0.31
C MET A 115 -1.88 9.47 -0.34
N LEU A 116 -1.58 10.09 -1.48
CA LEU A 116 -2.54 10.87 -2.27
C LEU A 116 -3.00 10.08 -3.48
N THR A 117 -4.29 10.10 -3.72
CA THR A 117 -4.90 9.50 -4.91
C THR A 117 -5.78 10.53 -5.62
N ASP A 118 -5.85 10.43 -6.95
CA ASP A 118 -6.83 11.13 -7.78
C ASP A 118 -7.51 10.09 -8.67
N ILE A 119 -8.80 9.88 -8.45
CA ILE A 119 -9.59 8.91 -9.17
C ILE A 119 -10.82 9.62 -9.72
N ARG A 120 -10.83 9.88 -11.04
CA ARG A 120 -11.94 10.60 -11.71
C ARG A 120 -12.27 11.96 -11.08
N GLY A 121 -11.25 12.68 -10.59
CA GLY A 121 -11.42 13.96 -9.91
C GLY A 121 -11.80 13.87 -8.43
N PHE A 122 -11.88 12.67 -7.87
CA PHE A 122 -11.99 12.46 -6.43
C PHE A 122 -10.58 12.44 -5.83
N LYS A 123 -10.19 13.54 -5.23
CA LYS A 123 -8.90 13.62 -4.54
C LYS A 123 -9.03 13.09 -3.12
N SER A 124 -8.23 12.10 -2.78
CA SER A 124 -8.21 11.52 -1.44
C SER A 124 -6.80 11.50 -0.87
N SER A 125 -6.69 11.78 0.43
CA SER A 125 -5.47 11.65 1.21
C SER A 125 -5.70 10.63 2.33
N TYR A 126 -4.73 9.75 2.50
CA TYR A 126 -4.74 8.73 3.54
C TYR A 126 -3.48 8.88 4.38
N THR A 127 -3.66 9.10 5.69
CA THR A 127 -2.54 9.25 6.62
C THR A 127 -2.32 7.96 7.39
N PHE A 128 -1.11 7.44 7.34
CA PHE A 128 -0.70 6.26 8.09
C PHE A 128 0.37 6.63 9.12
N ARG A 129 0.14 6.23 10.37
CA ARG A 129 1.08 6.39 11.48
C ARG A 129 1.86 5.10 11.70
N PHE A 130 3.18 5.19 11.84
CA PHE A 130 3.98 4.06 12.30
C PHE A 130 3.87 3.89 13.81
N LYS A 131 3.39 2.73 14.25
CA LYS A 131 3.27 2.37 15.68
C LYS A 131 3.33 0.85 15.83
N ASN A 132 4.06 0.37 16.86
CA ASN A 132 4.18 -1.06 17.17
C ASN A 132 4.56 -1.91 15.95
N ASN A 133 5.54 -1.45 15.17
CA ASN A 133 6.00 -2.07 13.90
C ASN A 133 4.93 -2.20 12.81
N ASN A 134 3.88 -1.40 12.83
CA ASN A 134 2.83 -1.37 11.81
C ASN A 134 2.56 0.07 11.36
N PHE A 135 2.12 0.21 10.11
CA PHE A 135 1.55 1.45 9.60
C PHE A 135 0.04 1.37 9.72
N GLU A 136 -0.53 2.15 10.64
CA GLU A 136 -1.96 2.18 10.96
C GLU A 136 -2.63 3.36 10.26
N LEU A 137 -3.72 3.13 9.51
CA LEU A 137 -4.54 4.20 8.93
C LEU A 137 -5.22 4.98 10.05
N ILE A 138 -4.93 6.29 10.13
CA ILE A 138 -5.42 7.16 11.22
C ILE A 138 -6.33 8.28 10.74
N HIS A 139 -6.17 8.73 9.49
CA HIS A 139 -6.95 9.84 8.95
C HIS A 139 -7.18 9.69 7.47
N ILE A 140 -8.34 10.17 7.00
CA ILE A 140 -8.73 10.19 5.59
C ILE A 140 -9.34 11.55 5.29
N SER A 141 -8.86 12.20 4.24
CA SER A 141 -9.46 13.40 3.67
C SER A 141 -9.92 13.11 2.24
N ARG A 142 -11.08 13.64 1.85
CA ARG A 142 -11.60 13.56 0.49
C ARG A 142 -12.15 14.87 0.04
N VAL A 143 -11.84 15.26 -1.18
CA VAL A 143 -12.29 16.47 -1.83
C VAL A 143 -12.92 16.12 -3.17
N ILE A 144 -14.15 16.56 -3.37
CA ILE A 144 -14.91 16.40 -4.61
C ILE A 144 -15.26 17.80 -5.11
N TRP A 145 -14.80 18.13 -6.31
CA TRP A 145 -15.19 19.38 -6.94
C TRP A 145 -16.51 19.22 -7.71
N ASP A 146 -17.44 20.17 -7.56
CA ASP A 146 -18.75 20.17 -8.23
C ASP A 146 -18.70 20.56 -9.72
N GLY A 147 -17.49 20.80 -10.24
CA GLY A 147 -17.27 21.25 -11.63
C GLY A 147 -17.55 22.75 -11.84
N LYS A 148 -17.82 23.52 -10.79
CA LYS A 148 -18.11 24.97 -10.84
C LYS A 148 -17.25 25.73 -9.82
N ASN A 149 -17.80 26.03 -8.68
CA ASN A 149 -17.17 26.91 -7.69
C ASN A 149 -17.13 26.33 -6.28
N THR A 150 -17.55 25.08 -6.08
CA THR A 150 -17.67 24.48 -4.74
C THR A 150 -16.96 23.14 -4.67
N THR A 151 -16.31 22.89 -3.56
CA THR A 151 -15.83 21.55 -3.17
C THR A 151 -16.71 21.00 -2.07
N SER A 152 -16.97 19.68 -2.11
CA SER A 152 -17.54 18.93 -0.98
C SER A 152 -16.43 18.12 -0.34
N GLU A 153 -16.24 18.33 0.95
CA GLU A 153 -15.11 17.78 1.69
C GLU A 153 -15.57 16.81 2.76
N THR A 154 -14.77 15.77 2.97
CA THR A 154 -14.98 14.75 4.00
C THR A 154 -13.67 14.50 4.73
N GLU A 155 -13.69 14.71 6.06
CA GLU A 155 -12.58 14.45 6.95
C GLU A 155 -12.96 13.31 7.92
N ILE A 156 -12.15 12.26 8.01
CA ILE A 156 -12.38 11.14 8.90
C ILE A 156 -11.17 10.96 9.83
N ASP A 157 -11.36 11.26 11.11
CA ASP A 157 -10.38 10.99 12.16
C ASP A 157 -10.70 9.64 12.82
N LEU A 158 -9.94 8.62 12.46
CA LEU A 158 -10.14 7.25 12.96
C LEU A 158 -9.66 7.09 14.41
N LEU A 159 -8.77 7.98 14.89
CA LEU A 159 -8.35 7.97 16.29
C LEU A 159 -9.45 8.49 17.21
N LYS A 160 -10.16 9.54 16.78
CA LYS A 160 -11.27 10.12 17.54
C LYS A 160 -12.60 9.46 17.23
N GLY A 161 -12.69 8.69 16.14
CA GLY A 161 -13.96 8.14 15.67
C GLY A 161 -14.94 9.24 15.25
N THR A 162 -14.47 10.20 14.43
CA THR A 162 -15.30 11.30 13.94
C THR A 162 -15.23 11.41 12.42
N LYS A 163 -16.36 11.74 11.82
CA LYS A 163 -16.48 12.13 10.41
C LYS A 163 -17.07 13.53 10.33
N LEU A 164 -16.38 14.42 9.64
CA LEU A 164 -16.79 15.77 9.33
C LEU A 164 -17.04 15.85 7.83
N THR A 165 -18.18 16.41 7.42
CA THR A 165 -18.46 16.77 6.04
C THR A 165 -18.83 18.24 5.96
N PHE A 166 -18.39 18.92 4.90
CA PHE A 166 -18.71 20.33 4.67
C PHE A 166 -18.52 20.68 3.19
N ASP A 167 -19.08 21.81 2.79
CA ASP A 167 -18.84 22.41 1.48
C ASP A 167 -18.01 23.67 1.65
N GLN A 168 -17.18 23.98 0.65
CA GLN A 168 -16.35 25.19 0.63
C GLN A 168 -16.35 25.81 -0.77
N GLU A 169 -16.59 27.11 -0.86
CA GLU A 169 -16.45 27.83 -2.12
C GLU A 169 -14.97 28.06 -2.46
N LEU A 170 -14.61 27.88 -3.73
CA LEU A 170 -13.25 28.13 -4.20
C LEU A 170 -12.87 29.61 -3.98
N GLY A 171 -11.74 29.82 -3.30
CA GLY A 171 -11.24 31.16 -2.97
C GLY A 171 -11.90 31.80 -1.75
N SER A 172 -12.70 31.05 -0.98
CA SER A 172 -13.26 31.46 0.31
C SER A 172 -12.81 30.49 1.40
N ASP A 173 -12.67 31.00 2.62
CA ASP A 173 -12.46 30.20 3.82
C ASP A 173 -13.79 29.83 4.51
N ASP A 174 -14.93 30.27 3.95
CA ASP A 174 -16.24 30.01 4.52
C ASP A 174 -16.65 28.55 4.34
N ILE A 175 -16.95 27.89 5.45
CA ILE A 175 -17.42 26.50 5.51
C ILE A 175 -18.94 26.49 5.56
N LEU A 176 -19.57 25.85 4.58
CA LEU A 176 -21.00 25.68 4.46
C LEU A 176 -21.42 24.23 4.76
N ASN A 177 -22.68 24.03 5.10
CA ASN A 177 -23.30 22.71 5.29
C ASN A 177 -22.54 21.76 6.22
N LYS A 178 -21.82 22.31 7.20
CA LYS A 178 -20.98 21.56 8.13
C LYS A 178 -21.78 20.55 8.97
N LYS A 179 -21.42 19.27 8.87
CA LYS A 179 -22.03 18.18 9.63
C LYS A 179 -20.95 17.29 10.24
N GLN A 180 -21.02 17.06 11.54
CA GLN A 180 -20.14 16.14 12.23
C GLN A 180 -20.93 14.92 12.73
N THR A 181 -20.40 13.73 12.51
CA THR A 181 -20.98 12.47 12.98
C THR A 181 -19.94 11.66 13.77
N LYS A 182 -20.40 10.89 14.75
CA LYS A 182 -19.56 9.93 15.46
C LYS A 182 -19.52 8.61 14.70
N LEU A 183 -18.34 8.05 14.56
CA LEU A 183 -18.12 6.72 14.01
C LEU A 183 -17.88 5.74 15.16
N LYS A 184 -18.24 4.47 14.94
CA LYS A 184 -17.85 3.41 15.86
C LYS A 184 -16.33 3.28 15.84
N ILE A 185 -15.69 3.41 17.00
CA ILE A 185 -14.26 3.14 17.13
C ILE A 185 -14.03 1.64 16.94
N VAL A 186 -13.22 1.29 15.97
CA VAL A 186 -12.79 -0.07 15.66
C VAL A 186 -11.26 -0.12 15.65
N PRO A 187 -10.63 -1.30 15.76
CA PRO A 187 -9.19 -1.39 15.60
C PRO A 187 -8.74 -0.77 14.28
N LEU A 188 -7.67 0.04 14.34
CA LEU A 188 -7.11 0.67 13.15
C LEU A 188 -6.60 -0.38 12.18
N ARG A 189 -6.91 -0.23 10.91
CA ARG A 189 -6.43 -1.13 9.87
C ARG A 189 -4.97 -0.82 9.53
N LYS A 190 -4.20 -1.88 9.31
CA LYS A 190 -2.81 -1.77 8.90
C LYS A 190 -2.72 -1.65 7.38
N ILE A 191 -1.73 -0.92 6.90
CA ILE A 191 -1.53 -0.69 5.46
C ILE A 191 -1.43 -1.99 4.65
N GLN A 192 -0.80 -3.03 5.21
CA GLN A 192 -0.67 -4.34 4.55
C GLN A 192 -1.97 -5.15 4.51
N ASP A 193 -2.97 -4.78 5.31
CA ASP A 193 -4.27 -5.45 5.40
C ASP A 193 -5.35 -4.68 4.61
N LEU A 194 -4.95 -3.63 3.87
CA LEU A 194 -5.82 -2.80 3.05
C LEU A 194 -5.65 -3.15 1.58
N SER A 195 -6.78 -3.18 0.87
CA SER A 195 -6.83 -3.15 -0.57
C SER A 195 -7.28 -1.78 -1.07
N PHE A 196 -7.05 -1.51 -2.36
CA PHE A 196 -7.57 -0.32 -3.02
C PHE A 196 -9.10 -0.17 -2.82
N SER A 197 -9.85 -1.26 -3.02
CA SER A 197 -11.29 -1.27 -2.82
C SER A 197 -11.74 -1.03 -1.36
N ASP A 198 -10.88 -1.29 -0.38
CA ASP A 198 -11.17 -0.96 1.02
C ASP A 198 -11.04 0.53 1.28
N LEU A 199 -10.07 1.19 0.65
CA LEU A 199 -9.90 2.63 0.75
C LEU A 199 -11.10 3.39 0.16
N GLU A 200 -11.69 2.88 -0.93
CA GLU A 200 -12.86 3.50 -1.56
C GLU A 200 -14.14 3.44 -0.71
N LYS A 201 -14.23 2.51 0.25
CA LYS A 201 -15.43 2.34 1.11
C LYS A 201 -15.54 3.35 2.25
N TYR A 202 -14.47 4.09 2.55
CA TYR A 202 -14.51 5.15 3.57
C TYR A 202 -15.23 6.41 3.01
#